data_9a86b376906b222f6f745730c0d46100
#
_entry.id   9a86b376906b222f6f745730c0d46100
#
_cell.length_a   1.000
_cell.length_b   1.000
_cell.length_c   1.000
_cell.angle_alpha   90.00
_cell.angle_beta   90.00
_cell.angle_gamma   90.00
#
_symmetry.space_group_name_H-M   'P 1'
#
loop_
_entity.id
_entity.type
_entity.pdbx_description
1 polymer ?
#
loop_
_entity_poly.entity_id
_entity_poly.type
_entity_poly.pdbx_seq_one_letter_code
_entity_poly.pdbx_strand_id
1 'polypeptide(L)'
;MLSLSFIKEIEKIIGRENVLTSEADRQNYAYDAAVLPPVVPGLVVRPTRTDQLGPLIQKCYEEGIPITIRGSGTNLSGGTIPDSTDAVIILTNSLDRILEINEEEMYAVVEPGVITCDLAAAVAARGLFYPPDPGSMSVSTMGGNIAENSGGLRGLKYGVTKDYLMGIEFFDATGALVKSGSRTVKCVTGYNLGGMMIQSEGTLGVISTAVLKLVPPPKVSKA
;
A
#
# COMPACT_ATOMS: atom_id res chain seq x y z
N MET A 1 23.16 10.26 -8.80
CA MET A 1 22.68 11.29 -7.81
C MET A 1 21.59 12.10 -8.48
N LEU A 2 20.42 12.21 -7.86
CA LEU A 2 19.27 12.93 -8.42
C LEU A 2 19.57 14.42 -8.65
N SER A 3 19.08 14.99 -9.75
CA SER A 3 19.31 16.40 -10.09
C SER A 3 18.49 17.32 -9.19
N LEU A 4 19.03 18.53 -8.92
CA LEU A 4 18.30 19.55 -8.16
C LEU A 4 17.01 19.99 -8.88
N SER A 5 16.97 19.94 -10.21
CA SER A 5 15.77 20.26 -10.99
C SER A 5 14.67 19.21 -10.74
N PHE A 6 15.02 17.92 -10.76
CA PHE A 6 14.09 16.85 -10.45
C PHE A 6 13.49 17.00 -9.04
N ILE A 7 14.33 17.20 -8.03
CA ILE A 7 13.87 17.38 -6.65
C ILE A 7 12.88 18.55 -6.54
N LYS A 8 13.17 19.70 -7.18
CA LYS A 8 12.27 20.85 -7.18
C LYS A 8 10.93 20.58 -7.87
N GLU A 9 10.90 19.73 -8.88
CA GLU A 9 9.64 19.34 -9.53
C GLU A 9 8.82 18.41 -8.64
N ILE A 10 9.46 17.46 -7.96
CA ILE A 10 8.79 16.64 -6.94
C ILE A 10 8.24 17.51 -5.80
N GLU A 11 9.01 18.49 -5.32
CA GLU A 11 8.55 19.45 -4.30
C GLU A 11 7.29 20.23 -4.73
N LYS A 12 7.16 20.54 -6.02
CA LYS A 12 5.95 21.21 -6.55
C LYS A 12 4.72 20.30 -6.55
N ILE A 13 4.91 19.00 -6.75
CA ILE A 13 3.82 18.02 -6.82
C ILE A 13 3.28 17.71 -5.40
N ILE A 14 4.17 17.48 -4.44
CA ILE A 14 3.76 16.96 -3.12
C ILE A 14 3.97 17.93 -1.95
N GLY A 15 4.59 19.09 -2.18
CA GLY A 15 5.02 20.03 -1.13
C GLY A 15 6.43 19.69 -0.61
N ARG A 16 7.22 20.75 -0.36
CA ARG A 16 8.62 20.63 0.07
C ARG A 16 8.77 19.87 1.40
N GLU A 17 7.83 20.05 2.31
CA GLU A 17 7.78 19.40 3.63
C GLU A 17 7.61 17.88 3.55
N ASN A 18 7.20 17.37 2.38
CA ASN A 18 6.98 15.95 2.11
C ASN A 18 8.12 15.31 1.32
N VAL A 19 9.22 16.04 1.13
CA VAL A 19 10.41 15.58 0.38
C VAL A 19 11.61 15.51 1.33
N LEU A 20 12.06 14.29 1.66
CA LEU A 20 13.15 14.05 2.58
C LEU A 20 14.46 13.93 1.81
N THR A 21 15.29 14.96 1.88
CA THR A 21 16.57 15.05 1.14
C THR A 21 17.79 14.81 2.01
N SER A 22 17.69 14.99 3.35
CA SER A 22 18.83 14.77 4.23
C SER A 22 19.23 13.30 4.28
N GLU A 23 20.51 13.03 4.36
CA GLU A 23 20.99 11.64 4.45
C GLU A 23 20.48 10.95 5.70
N ALA A 24 20.45 11.65 6.83
CA ALA A 24 19.94 11.13 8.10
C ALA A 24 18.48 10.67 8.00
N ASP A 25 17.63 11.45 7.31
CA ASP A 25 16.23 11.06 7.11
C ASP A 25 16.12 9.85 6.19
N ARG A 26 16.90 9.81 5.10
CA ARG A 26 16.86 8.73 4.10
C ARG A 26 17.38 7.40 4.64
N GLN A 27 18.34 7.43 5.58
CA GLN A 27 18.87 6.23 6.24
C GLN A 27 17.78 5.44 6.98
N ASN A 28 16.74 6.08 7.51
CA ASN A 28 15.61 5.40 8.16
C ASN A 28 14.80 4.50 7.21
N TYR A 29 14.98 4.67 5.92
CA TYR A 29 14.27 3.93 4.87
C TYR A 29 15.19 3.03 4.04
N ALA A 30 16.44 2.88 4.46
CA ALA A 30 17.44 2.05 3.78
C ALA A 30 17.25 0.54 4.00
N TYR A 31 16.41 0.14 4.94
CA TYR A 31 16.21 -1.25 5.37
C TYR A 31 14.75 -1.53 5.69
N ASP A 32 14.38 -2.78 5.81
CA ASP A 32 13.08 -3.27 6.29
C ASP A 32 13.28 -4.36 7.36
N ALA A 33 12.32 -5.25 7.55
CA ALA A 33 12.45 -6.32 8.54
C ALA A 33 13.22 -7.54 8.00
N ALA A 34 13.64 -7.55 6.73
CA ALA A 34 14.49 -8.59 6.16
C ALA A 34 15.95 -8.42 6.62
N VAL A 35 16.69 -9.54 6.69
CA VAL A 35 18.13 -9.54 7.01
C VAL A 35 18.90 -9.38 5.70
N LEU A 36 18.85 -8.18 5.13
CA LEU A 36 19.52 -7.83 3.88
C LEU A 36 20.39 -6.58 4.06
N PRO A 37 21.42 -6.38 3.22
CA PRO A 37 22.23 -5.17 3.24
C PRO A 37 21.35 -3.92 3.02
N PRO A 38 21.52 -2.85 3.82
CA PRO A 38 20.80 -1.62 3.62
C PRO A 38 21.26 -0.86 2.37
N VAL A 39 20.31 -0.23 1.68
CA VAL A 39 20.59 0.67 0.55
C VAL A 39 19.93 2.02 0.80
N VAL A 40 20.72 3.08 0.95
CA VAL A 40 20.18 4.43 1.19
C VAL A 40 19.61 4.98 -0.12
N PRO A 41 18.29 5.31 -0.17
CA PRO A 41 17.65 5.83 -1.38
C PRO A 41 18.19 7.22 -1.76
N GLY A 42 18.05 7.60 -3.03
CA GLY A 42 18.37 8.94 -3.51
C GLY A 42 17.42 10.01 -2.99
N LEU A 43 16.15 9.64 -2.77
CA LEU A 43 15.12 10.52 -2.27
C LEU A 43 14.04 9.69 -1.55
N VAL A 44 13.40 10.29 -0.54
CA VAL A 44 12.20 9.74 0.08
C VAL A 44 11.09 10.77 -0.02
N VAL A 45 9.92 10.35 -0.49
CA VAL A 45 8.78 11.24 -0.72
C VAL A 45 7.53 10.70 -0.03
N ARG A 46 6.72 11.59 0.53
CA ARG A 46 5.54 11.28 1.32
C ARG A 46 4.31 11.98 0.77
N PRO A 47 3.68 11.47 -0.30
CA PRO A 47 2.41 12.02 -0.78
C PRO A 47 1.34 11.95 0.31
N THR A 48 0.52 12.99 0.42
CA THR A 48 -0.57 13.14 1.40
C THR A 48 -1.95 12.99 0.78
N ARG A 49 -2.01 12.89 -0.56
CA ARG A 49 -3.23 12.68 -1.33
C ARG A 49 -2.95 11.74 -2.50
N THR A 50 -3.91 10.90 -2.83
CA THR A 50 -3.79 9.90 -3.90
C THR A 50 -3.62 10.51 -5.29
N ASP A 51 -4.17 11.72 -5.54
CA ASP A 51 -4.02 12.43 -6.81
C ASP A 51 -2.59 12.91 -7.10
N GLN A 52 -1.73 12.94 -6.09
CA GLN A 52 -0.32 13.27 -6.23
C GLN A 52 0.52 12.09 -6.78
N LEU A 53 0.02 10.85 -6.66
CA LEU A 53 0.77 9.65 -7.07
C LEU A 53 1.04 9.61 -8.58
N GLY A 54 0.01 9.86 -9.41
CA GLY A 54 0.16 9.83 -10.88
C GLY A 54 1.26 10.75 -11.39
N PRO A 55 1.21 12.07 -11.12
CA PRO A 55 2.24 13.01 -11.53
C PRO A 55 3.64 12.68 -10.96
N LEU A 56 3.72 12.19 -9.72
CA LEU A 56 4.96 11.77 -9.08
C LEU A 56 5.62 10.59 -9.82
N ILE A 57 4.84 9.55 -10.09
CA ILE A 57 5.30 8.35 -10.80
C ILE A 57 5.69 8.70 -12.23
N GLN A 58 4.84 9.46 -12.93
CA GLN A 58 5.11 9.91 -14.29
C GLN A 58 6.45 10.66 -14.38
N LYS A 59 6.73 11.53 -13.42
CA LYS A 59 8.01 12.27 -13.39
C LYS A 59 9.21 11.35 -13.20
N CYS A 60 9.11 10.34 -12.33
CA CYS A 60 10.17 9.35 -12.17
C CYS A 60 10.35 8.52 -13.45
N TYR A 61 9.25 8.12 -14.09
CA TYR A 61 9.27 7.37 -15.35
C TYR A 61 9.97 8.13 -16.48
N GLU A 62 9.62 9.41 -16.68
CA GLU A 62 10.21 10.28 -17.72
C GLU A 62 11.73 10.46 -17.55
N GLU A 63 12.22 10.44 -16.31
CA GLU A 63 13.65 10.60 -15.99
C GLU A 63 14.38 9.24 -15.82
N GLY A 64 13.67 8.12 -15.99
CA GLY A 64 14.25 6.78 -15.81
C GLY A 64 14.71 6.49 -14.37
N ILE A 65 14.07 7.10 -13.38
CA ILE A 65 14.42 6.97 -11.96
C ILE A 65 13.66 5.80 -11.35
N PRO A 66 14.34 4.80 -10.75
CA PRO A 66 13.69 3.68 -10.09
C PRO A 66 12.82 4.13 -8.90
N ILE A 67 11.68 3.45 -8.72
CA ILE A 67 10.76 3.69 -7.61
C ILE A 67 10.69 2.45 -6.73
N THR A 68 10.75 2.66 -5.42
CA THR A 68 10.45 1.65 -4.41
C THR A 68 9.26 2.11 -3.59
N ILE A 69 8.23 1.26 -3.47
CA ILE A 69 7.03 1.58 -2.71
C ILE A 69 7.20 1.07 -1.28
N ARG A 70 6.83 1.90 -0.29
CA ARG A 70 6.96 1.54 1.11
C ARG A 70 5.72 1.94 1.91
N GLY A 71 5.14 0.97 2.59
CA GLY A 71 4.26 1.17 3.74
C GLY A 71 5.12 1.26 5.02
N SER A 72 4.85 0.42 5.99
CA SER A 72 5.59 0.41 7.26
C SER A 72 6.90 -0.41 7.24
N GLY A 73 7.21 -1.09 6.12
CA GLY A 73 8.46 -1.87 5.98
C GLY A 73 8.51 -3.11 6.88
N THR A 74 7.38 -3.74 7.14
CA THR A 74 7.25 -4.94 8.00
C THR A 74 7.44 -6.25 7.24
N ASN A 75 7.66 -6.19 5.93
CA ASN A 75 7.93 -7.35 5.08
C ASN A 75 9.29 -8.01 5.42
N LEU A 76 9.39 -9.31 5.13
CA LEU A 76 10.58 -10.12 5.36
C LEU A 76 11.29 -10.51 4.06
N SER A 77 10.84 -9.95 2.92
CA SER A 77 11.33 -10.27 1.58
C SER A 77 12.33 -9.26 1.04
N GLY A 78 12.45 -8.06 1.66
CA GLY A 78 13.31 -6.99 1.17
C GLY A 78 12.62 -6.09 0.14
N GLY A 79 11.32 -6.27 -0.12
CA GLY A 79 10.57 -5.55 -1.15
C GLY A 79 10.48 -4.03 -0.95
N THR A 80 10.84 -3.51 0.24
CA THR A 80 10.88 -2.06 0.51
C THR A 80 12.29 -1.49 0.61
N ILE A 81 13.33 -2.31 0.40
CA ILE A 81 14.71 -1.86 0.27
C ILE A 81 14.93 -1.44 -1.18
N PRO A 82 15.40 -0.21 -1.46
CA PRO A 82 15.68 0.19 -2.83
C PRO A 82 16.83 -0.63 -3.43
N ASP A 83 16.76 -0.91 -4.71
CA ASP A 83 17.79 -1.64 -5.45
C ASP A 83 18.94 -0.72 -5.92
N SER A 84 18.80 0.58 -5.73
CA SER A 84 19.80 1.57 -6.16
C SER A 84 19.80 2.81 -5.26
N THR A 85 20.96 3.44 -5.12
CA THR A 85 21.13 4.72 -4.41
C THR A 85 20.53 5.92 -5.14
N ASP A 86 20.05 5.75 -6.36
CA ASP A 86 19.35 6.77 -7.13
C ASP A 86 17.82 6.56 -7.10
N ALA A 87 17.35 5.50 -6.43
CA ALA A 87 15.91 5.21 -6.33
C ALA A 87 15.17 6.26 -5.47
N VAL A 88 13.90 6.47 -5.81
CA VAL A 88 12.94 7.24 -5.02
C VAL A 88 12.06 6.28 -4.23
N ILE A 89 12.02 6.42 -2.91
CA ILE A 89 11.04 5.73 -2.08
C ILE A 89 9.76 6.56 -2.00
N ILE A 90 8.62 5.97 -2.35
CA ILE A 90 7.30 6.55 -2.15
C ILE A 90 6.68 5.94 -0.88
N LEU A 91 6.52 6.77 0.15
CA LEU A 91 5.88 6.38 1.40
C LEU A 91 4.36 6.53 1.28
N THR A 92 3.63 5.46 1.51
CA THR A 92 2.15 5.47 1.44
C THR A 92 1.46 5.70 2.78
N ASN A 93 2.21 5.82 3.87
CA ASN A 93 1.68 5.90 5.24
C ASN A 93 0.76 7.09 5.51
N SER A 94 0.92 8.20 4.77
CA SER A 94 0.06 9.38 4.92
C SER A 94 -1.24 9.31 4.08
N LEU A 95 -1.41 8.24 3.30
CA LEU A 95 -2.64 7.91 2.59
C LEU A 95 -3.41 6.90 3.46
N ASP A 96 -3.95 7.36 4.60
CA ASP A 96 -4.40 6.51 5.69
C ASP A 96 -5.90 6.61 6.00
N ARG A 97 -6.68 7.13 5.07
CA ARG A 97 -8.12 7.32 5.26
C ARG A 97 -8.91 6.05 4.99
N ILE A 98 -9.81 5.71 5.90
CA ILE A 98 -10.93 4.80 5.63
C ILE A 98 -12.01 5.64 4.95
N LEU A 99 -12.17 5.45 3.63
CA LEU A 99 -13.03 6.30 2.80
C LEU A 99 -14.50 5.94 2.95
N GLU A 100 -14.82 4.66 3.15
CA GLU A 100 -16.18 4.14 3.27
C GLU A 100 -16.18 2.83 4.05
N ILE A 101 -17.19 2.61 4.89
CA ILE A 101 -17.58 1.30 5.40
C ILE A 101 -19.08 1.15 5.12
N ASN A 102 -19.41 0.19 4.26
CA ASN A 102 -20.78 -0.11 3.90
C ASN A 102 -21.24 -1.37 4.65
N GLU A 103 -22.19 -1.17 5.57
CA GLU A 103 -22.68 -2.23 6.45
C GLU A 103 -23.65 -3.18 5.72
N GLU A 104 -24.44 -2.68 4.80
CA GLU A 104 -25.43 -3.46 4.05
C GLU A 104 -24.75 -4.37 3.04
N GLU A 105 -23.80 -3.85 2.28
CA GLU A 105 -23.06 -4.57 1.24
C GLU A 105 -21.78 -5.24 1.77
N MET A 106 -21.45 -5.02 3.04
CA MET A 106 -20.32 -5.62 3.76
C MET A 106 -18.97 -5.42 3.05
N TYR A 107 -18.61 -4.18 2.75
CA TYR A 107 -17.28 -3.82 2.26
C TYR A 107 -16.72 -2.56 2.93
N ALA A 108 -15.42 -2.39 2.84
CA ALA A 108 -14.74 -1.15 3.17
C ALA A 108 -13.93 -0.65 1.99
N VAL A 109 -13.86 0.67 1.81
CA VAL A 109 -12.96 1.33 0.85
C VAL A 109 -11.89 2.06 1.64
N VAL A 110 -10.63 1.74 1.37
CA VAL A 110 -9.49 2.23 2.14
C VAL A 110 -8.37 2.73 1.27
N GLU A 111 -7.61 3.70 1.76
CA GLU A 111 -6.32 4.08 1.21
C GLU A 111 -5.22 3.10 1.65
N PRO A 112 -4.08 3.04 0.93
CA PRO A 112 -3.06 2.01 1.15
C PRO A 112 -2.33 2.12 2.49
N GLY A 113 -2.28 3.30 3.10
CA GLY A 113 -1.60 3.56 4.37
C GLY A 113 -2.42 3.23 5.61
N VAL A 114 -3.71 2.87 5.46
CA VAL A 114 -4.55 2.47 6.61
C VAL A 114 -3.92 1.30 7.33
N ILE A 115 -3.76 1.44 8.65
CA ILE A 115 -3.20 0.38 9.50
C ILE A 115 -4.24 -0.74 9.69
N THR A 116 -3.79 -1.98 9.65
CA THR A 116 -4.66 -3.16 9.69
C THR A 116 -5.52 -3.21 10.96
N CYS A 117 -4.96 -2.90 12.13
CA CYS A 117 -5.72 -2.89 13.38
C CYS A 117 -6.74 -1.74 13.43
N ASP A 118 -6.45 -0.60 12.80
CA ASP A 118 -7.37 0.54 12.78
C ASP A 118 -8.59 0.23 11.90
N LEU A 119 -8.36 -0.41 10.73
CA LEU A 119 -9.46 -0.94 9.93
C LEU A 119 -10.28 -1.97 10.72
N ALA A 120 -9.62 -2.94 11.38
CA ALA A 120 -10.30 -3.96 12.16
C ALA A 120 -11.14 -3.36 13.28
N ALA A 121 -10.64 -2.35 13.98
CA ALA A 121 -11.38 -1.63 15.01
C ALA A 121 -12.57 -0.84 14.45
N ALA A 122 -12.38 -0.13 13.34
CA ALA A 122 -13.42 0.68 12.69
C ALA A 122 -14.59 -0.18 12.19
N VAL A 123 -14.30 -1.35 11.58
CA VAL A 123 -15.36 -2.26 11.11
C VAL A 123 -16.04 -3.00 12.26
N ALA A 124 -15.30 -3.35 13.32
CA ALA A 124 -15.87 -3.98 14.51
C ALA A 124 -16.86 -3.06 15.23
N ALA A 125 -16.58 -1.76 15.30
CA ALA A 125 -17.50 -0.77 15.85
C ALA A 125 -18.84 -0.67 15.08
N ARG A 126 -18.89 -1.21 13.84
CA ARG A 126 -20.08 -1.30 12.99
C ARG A 126 -20.69 -2.70 12.91
N GLY A 127 -20.29 -3.61 13.81
CA GLY A 127 -20.79 -4.97 13.83
C GLY A 127 -20.30 -5.87 12.70
N LEU A 128 -19.22 -5.49 12.03
CA LEU A 128 -18.57 -6.22 10.95
C LEU A 128 -17.20 -6.76 11.36
N PHE A 129 -16.61 -7.59 10.52
CA PHE A 129 -15.33 -8.22 10.80
C PHE A 129 -14.45 -8.28 9.55
N TYR A 130 -13.19 -7.86 9.69
CA TYR A 130 -12.13 -8.04 8.71
C TYR A 130 -11.21 -9.17 9.21
N PRO A 131 -11.25 -10.36 8.58
CA PRO A 131 -10.58 -11.54 9.12
C PRO A 131 -9.06 -11.59 9.06
N PRO A 132 -8.36 -11.09 8.01
CA PRO A 132 -6.90 -11.17 7.95
C PRO A 132 -6.23 -10.51 9.16
N ASP A 133 -5.31 -11.24 9.81
CA ASP A 133 -4.68 -10.85 11.06
C ASP A 133 -3.16 -11.10 11.05
N PRO A 134 -2.40 -10.43 10.14
CA PRO A 134 -0.95 -10.60 10.12
C PRO A 134 -0.34 -10.28 11.49
N GLY A 135 0.75 -10.97 11.85
CA GLY A 135 1.44 -10.72 13.11
C GLY A 135 1.88 -9.27 13.32
N SER A 136 2.05 -8.54 12.21
CA SER A 136 2.38 -7.11 12.16
C SER A 136 1.14 -6.18 12.15
N MET A 137 -0.07 -6.67 12.40
CA MET A 137 -1.32 -5.90 12.19
C MET A 137 -1.39 -4.56 12.92
N SER A 138 -0.62 -4.39 14.00
CA SER A 138 -0.56 -3.12 14.74
C SER A 138 0.19 -2.01 14.01
N VAL A 139 0.96 -2.35 12.98
CA VAL A 139 1.78 -1.40 12.21
C VAL A 139 1.72 -1.62 10.70
N SER A 140 1.32 -2.82 10.23
CA SER A 140 1.22 -3.10 8.79
C SER A 140 0.09 -2.30 8.14
N THR A 141 0.35 -1.86 6.90
CA THR A 141 -0.59 -1.07 6.10
C THR A 141 -1.38 -1.94 5.14
N MET A 142 -2.58 -1.50 4.77
CA MET A 142 -3.44 -2.27 3.86
C MET A 142 -2.82 -2.44 2.48
N GLY A 143 -2.14 -1.42 1.95
CA GLY A 143 -1.40 -1.54 0.69
C GLY A 143 -0.27 -2.57 0.78
N GLY A 144 0.49 -2.58 1.88
CA GLY A 144 1.51 -3.60 2.14
C GLY A 144 0.92 -4.99 2.27
N ASN A 145 -0.19 -5.15 3.00
CA ASN A 145 -0.87 -6.45 3.15
C ASN A 145 -1.35 -7.00 1.80
N ILE A 146 -1.82 -6.16 0.90
CA ILE A 146 -2.21 -6.57 -0.46
C ILE A 146 -0.97 -6.96 -1.25
N ALA A 147 0.06 -6.12 -1.26
CA ALA A 147 1.29 -6.35 -2.02
C ALA A 147 2.03 -7.63 -1.58
N GLU A 148 1.96 -8.00 -0.30
CA GLU A 148 2.56 -9.22 0.27
C GLU A 148 1.58 -10.40 0.34
N ASN A 149 0.28 -10.18 0.10
CA ASN A 149 -0.80 -11.15 0.39
C ASN A 149 -0.73 -11.66 1.84
N SER A 150 -0.65 -10.74 2.78
CA SER A 150 -0.43 -11.06 4.18
C SER A 150 -1.51 -11.96 4.76
N GLY A 151 -1.10 -12.92 5.57
CA GLY A 151 -1.96 -13.81 6.35
C GLY A 151 -1.58 -13.80 7.82
N GLY A 152 -2.31 -14.54 8.63
CA GLY A 152 -2.08 -14.64 10.06
C GLY A 152 -2.67 -15.92 10.66
N LEU A 153 -2.82 -15.96 11.99
CA LEU A 153 -3.29 -17.15 12.72
C LEU A 153 -4.69 -17.60 12.28
N ARG A 154 -5.52 -16.67 11.80
CA ARG A 154 -6.88 -16.97 11.32
C ARG A 154 -6.90 -17.52 9.88
N GLY A 155 -5.75 -17.53 9.20
CA GLY A 155 -5.64 -17.88 7.78
C GLY A 155 -6.16 -19.27 7.43
N LEU A 156 -6.01 -20.26 8.33
CA LEU A 156 -6.54 -21.61 8.11
C LEU A 156 -8.06 -21.63 7.90
N LYS A 157 -8.80 -20.79 8.62
CA LYS A 157 -10.27 -20.74 8.54
C LYS A 157 -10.76 -19.70 7.54
N TYR A 158 -10.13 -18.54 7.53
CA TYR A 158 -10.66 -17.36 6.83
C TYR A 158 -9.91 -17.03 5.56
N GLY A 159 -8.77 -17.68 5.29
CA GLY A 159 -7.92 -17.30 4.16
C GLY A 159 -6.98 -16.12 4.51
N VAL A 160 -6.49 -15.47 3.46
CA VAL A 160 -5.49 -14.40 3.55
C VAL A 160 -6.00 -13.13 2.84
N THR A 161 -5.20 -12.09 2.72
CA THR A 161 -5.62 -10.80 2.16
C THR A 161 -6.26 -10.90 0.77
N LYS A 162 -5.77 -11.78 -0.11
CA LYS A 162 -6.33 -11.98 -1.47
C LYS A 162 -7.80 -12.38 -1.48
N ASP A 163 -8.24 -13.09 -0.44
CA ASP A 163 -9.61 -13.63 -0.36
C ASP A 163 -10.62 -12.52 -0.01
N TYR A 164 -10.12 -11.33 0.33
CA TYR A 164 -10.91 -10.15 0.73
C TYR A 164 -10.78 -8.97 -0.23
N LEU A 165 -9.89 -9.00 -1.21
CA LEU A 165 -9.77 -7.93 -2.21
C LEU A 165 -10.89 -8.07 -3.25
N MET A 166 -11.82 -7.10 -3.29
CA MET A 166 -12.92 -7.05 -4.26
C MET A 166 -12.61 -6.11 -5.42
N GLY A 167 -11.93 -5.01 -5.15
CA GLY A 167 -11.58 -4.01 -6.15
C GLY A 167 -10.33 -3.23 -5.73
N ILE A 168 -9.68 -2.63 -6.70
CA ILE A 168 -8.45 -1.91 -6.49
C ILE A 168 -8.31 -0.77 -7.50
N GLU A 169 -7.76 0.34 -7.05
CA GLU A 169 -7.23 1.40 -7.90
C GLU A 169 -5.73 1.50 -7.64
N PHE A 170 -4.95 1.56 -8.70
CA PHE A 170 -3.50 1.70 -8.61
C PHE A 170 -2.97 2.52 -9.79
N PHE A 171 -1.82 3.12 -9.61
CA PHE A 171 -1.07 3.77 -10.69
C PHE A 171 -0.03 2.79 -11.23
N ASP A 172 0.01 2.62 -12.55
CA ASP A 172 1.03 1.83 -13.22
C ASP A 172 2.39 2.56 -13.27
N ALA A 173 3.40 1.93 -13.87
CA ALA A 173 4.74 2.49 -13.97
C ALA A 173 4.82 3.81 -14.76
N THR A 174 3.82 4.13 -15.58
CA THR A 174 3.75 5.39 -16.34
C THR A 174 3.04 6.51 -15.59
N GLY A 175 2.44 6.22 -14.42
CA GLY A 175 1.61 7.15 -13.67
C GLY A 175 0.14 7.15 -14.12
N ALA A 176 -0.29 6.23 -14.99
CA ALA A 176 -1.68 6.11 -15.39
C ALA A 176 -2.51 5.39 -14.33
N LEU A 177 -3.70 5.92 -14.03
CA LEU A 177 -4.61 5.29 -13.08
C LEU A 177 -5.32 4.10 -13.71
N VAL A 178 -5.19 2.95 -13.06
CA VAL A 178 -5.85 1.69 -13.44
C VAL A 178 -6.87 1.33 -12.36
N LYS A 179 -8.07 0.90 -12.80
CA LYS A 179 -9.14 0.43 -11.92
C LYS A 179 -9.52 -0.99 -12.30
N SER A 180 -9.66 -1.87 -11.31
CA SER A 180 -10.02 -3.27 -11.51
C SER A 180 -10.91 -3.77 -10.37
N GLY A 181 -11.82 -4.70 -10.69
CA GLY A 181 -12.79 -5.22 -9.73
C GLY A 181 -13.97 -4.28 -9.51
N SER A 182 -14.72 -4.50 -8.45
CA SER A 182 -15.93 -3.75 -8.14
C SER A 182 -16.24 -3.73 -6.65
N ARG A 183 -17.33 -3.06 -6.26
CA ARG A 183 -17.87 -3.10 -4.88
C ARG A 183 -18.87 -4.24 -4.68
N THR A 184 -19.16 -5.03 -5.72
CA THR A 184 -20.10 -6.14 -5.68
C THR A 184 -19.39 -7.47 -5.51
N VAL A 185 -20.02 -8.41 -4.82
CA VAL A 185 -19.48 -9.76 -4.57
C VAL A 185 -19.21 -10.52 -5.89
N LYS A 186 -20.02 -10.28 -6.93
CA LYS A 186 -19.82 -10.87 -8.26
C LYS A 186 -19.39 -9.81 -9.25
N CYS A 187 -18.18 -9.96 -9.76
CA CYS A 187 -17.65 -9.18 -10.88
C CYS A 187 -17.03 -10.13 -11.90
N VAL A 188 -17.53 -10.12 -13.13
CA VAL A 188 -17.06 -10.99 -14.24
C VAL A 188 -16.58 -10.17 -15.44
N THR A 189 -16.34 -8.87 -15.25
CA THR A 189 -15.97 -7.93 -16.31
C THR A 189 -14.46 -7.73 -16.35
N GLY A 190 -13.85 -7.98 -17.51
CA GLY A 190 -12.44 -7.70 -17.77
C GLY A 190 -11.46 -8.68 -17.11
N TYR A 191 -10.18 -8.32 -17.18
CA TYR A 191 -9.11 -9.07 -16.51
C TYR A 191 -9.07 -8.80 -15.02
N ASN A 192 -8.67 -9.79 -14.24
CA ASN A 192 -8.44 -9.63 -12.79
C ASN A 192 -7.06 -8.98 -12.53
N LEU A 193 -6.94 -7.69 -12.80
CA LEU A 193 -5.70 -6.95 -12.53
C LEU A 193 -5.43 -6.81 -11.03
N GLY A 194 -6.48 -6.78 -10.21
CA GLY A 194 -6.33 -6.81 -8.75
C GLY A 194 -5.59 -8.06 -8.28
N GLY A 195 -5.87 -9.22 -8.90
CA GLY A 195 -5.16 -10.46 -8.63
C GLY A 195 -3.67 -10.41 -8.98
N MET A 196 -3.27 -9.60 -9.97
CA MET A 196 -1.86 -9.39 -10.31
C MET A 196 -1.15 -8.48 -9.29
N MET A 197 -1.87 -7.52 -8.71
CA MET A 197 -1.31 -6.62 -7.69
C MET A 197 -1.06 -7.33 -6.36
N ILE A 198 -1.79 -8.42 -6.09
CA ILE A 198 -1.56 -9.26 -4.91
C ILE A 198 -0.23 -10.02 -5.09
N GLN A 199 0.62 -10.01 -4.07
CA GLN A 199 1.96 -10.59 -4.11
C GLN A 199 2.92 -9.95 -5.13
N SER A 200 2.61 -8.71 -5.57
CA SER A 200 3.49 -7.96 -6.48
C SER A 200 4.67 -7.30 -5.78
N GLU A 201 4.64 -7.20 -4.45
CA GLU A 201 5.66 -6.51 -3.62
C GLU A 201 5.95 -5.07 -4.11
N GLY A 202 4.93 -4.40 -4.69
CA GLY A 202 5.07 -3.05 -5.24
C GLY A 202 5.73 -2.97 -6.62
N THR A 203 6.05 -4.10 -7.26
CA THR A 203 6.78 -4.12 -8.55
C THR A 203 5.92 -3.81 -9.77
N LEU A 204 4.59 -3.88 -9.63
CA LEU A 204 3.65 -3.67 -10.75
C LEU A 204 2.92 -2.32 -10.72
N GLY A 205 3.06 -1.56 -9.64
CA GLY A 205 2.41 -0.26 -9.51
C GLY A 205 2.17 0.15 -8.07
N VAL A 206 1.60 1.34 -7.89
CA VAL A 206 1.36 1.97 -6.59
C VAL A 206 -0.12 1.95 -6.28
N ILE A 207 -0.53 1.17 -5.28
CA ILE A 207 -1.92 1.09 -4.83
C ILE A 207 -2.35 2.46 -4.27
N SER A 208 -3.50 2.95 -4.73
CA SER A 208 -4.11 4.20 -4.25
C SER A 208 -5.37 3.97 -3.42
N THR A 209 -6.15 2.93 -3.77
CA THR A 209 -7.40 2.60 -3.09
C THR A 209 -7.68 1.11 -3.20
N ALA A 210 -8.21 0.51 -2.14
CA ALA A 210 -8.66 -0.88 -2.15
C ALA A 210 -10.09 -1.01 -1.63
N VAL A 211 -10.87 -1.89 -2.25
CA VAL A 211 -12.19 -2.32 -1.80
C VAL A 211 -12.05 -3.69 -1.16
N LEU A 212 -12.36 -3.78 0.11
CA LEU A 212 -12.15 -4.96 0.94
C LEU A 212 -13.49 -5.55 1.39
N LYS A 213 -13.66 -6.85 1.17
CA LYS A 213 -14.79 -7.59 1.67
C LYS A 213 -14.77 -7.67 3.19
N LEU A 214 -15.92 -7.46 3.80
CA LEU A 214 -16.17 -7.68 5.21
C LEU A 214 -17.09 -8.89 5.40
N VAL A 215 -17.10 -9.43 6.62
CA VAL A 215 -17.98 -10.54 6.97
C VAL A 215 -18.63 -10.28 8.33
N PRO A 216 -19.72 -11.00 8.67
CA PRO A 216 -20.26 -10.97 10.03
C PRO A 216 -19.22 -11.47 11.06
N PRO A 217 -19.19 -10.93 12.27
CA PRO A 217 -18.30 -11.40 13.31
C PRO A 217 -18.64 -12.84 13.73
N PRO A 218 -17.66 -13.62 14.18
CA PRO A 218 -17.92 -14.98 14.66
C PRO A 218 -18.82 -14.95 15.89
N LYS A 219 -19.84 -15.84 15.92
CA LYS A 219 -20.78 -15.95 17.06
C LYS A 219 -20.11 -16.46 18.34
N VAL A 220 -19.06 -17.27 18.18
CA VAL A 220 -18.30 -17.86 19.29
C VAL A 220 -16.83 -17.92 18.90
N SER A 221 -15.95 -17.48 19.80
CA SER A 221 -14.52 -17.71 19.73
C SER A 221 -14.13 -18.70 20.84
N LYS A 222 -13.45 -19.77 20.48
CA LYS A 222 -12.88 -20.74 21.43
C LYS A 222 -11.38 -20.84 21.16
N ALA A 223 -10.60 -20.74 22.21
CA ALA A 223 -9.17 -21.04 22.20
C ALA A 223 -8.95 -22.53 22.45
#